data_54a1f35e27ce99c3b9ebc137ec09c0cb
#
_entry.id   54a1f35e27ce99c3b9ebc137ec09c0cb
#
_cell.length_a   1.000
_cell.length_b   1.000
_cell.length_c   1.000
_cell.angle_alpha   90.00
_cell.angle_beta   90.00
_cell.angle_gamma   90.00
#
_symmetry.space_group_name_H-M   'P 1'
#
loop_
_entity.id
_entity.type
_entity.pdbx_description
1 polymer ?
#
loop_
_entity_poly.entity_id
_entity_poly.type
_entity_poly.pdbx_seq_one_letter_code
_entity_poly.pdbx_strand_id
1 'polypeptide(L)'
;MKILLLGSRGQLGTTLLPQLGRFGDVEAYDHDGIDLADASVTRRRILEIAPDLIINAAAYTAVDKAESEPQAAARVNADAPGVVAECASELGAGLIHYSTDYVFDGNASSPYKEDDPTNPQSVYGRTKLDGENAVLNSGASALILRTAWV
;
A
#
# COMPACT_ATOMS: atom_id res chain seq x y z
N MET A 1 -7.09 -2.22 -20.28
CA MET A 1 -6.99 -2.40 -18.82
C MET A 1 -6.89 -1.02 -18.19
N LYS A 2 -7.73 -0.73 -17.20
CA LYS A 2 -7.68 0.52 -16.43
C LYS A 2 -6.84 0.30 -15.17
N ILE A 3 -5.84 1.12 -14.97
CA ILE A 3 -4.90 1.02 -13.85
C ILE A 3 -5.06 2.23 -12.95
N LEU A 4 -5.25 2.00 -11.65
CA LEU A 4 -5.22 3.04 -10.62
C LEU A 4 -3.88 3.00 -9.89
N LEU A 5 -3.13 4.11 -9.93
CA LEU A 5 -1.88 4.27 -9.19
C LEU A 5 -2.11 5.24 -8.03
N LEU A 6 -1.98 4.76 -6.79
CA LEU A 6 -2.02 5.55 -5.56
C LEU A 6 -0.60 5.87 -5.11
N GLY A 7 -0.36 7.12 -4.70
CA GLY A 7 0.97 7.61 -4.32
C GLY A 7 1.84 8.01 -5.52
N SER A 8 1.22 8.61 -6.53
CA SER A 8 1.84 8.92 -7.84
C SER A 8 3.03 9.89 -7.77
N ARG A 9 3.14 10.73 -6.73
CA ARG A 9 4.26 11.67 -6.53
C ARG A 9 5.37 11.15 -5.62
N GLY A 10 5.20 9.96 -5.02
CA GLY A 10 6.25 9.29 -4.25
C GLY A 10 7.36 8.74 -5.14
N GLN A 11 8.45 8.25 -4.54
CA GLN A 11 9.59 7.67 -5.27
C GLN A 11 9.15 6.54 -6.22
N LEU A 12 8.40 5.58 -5.71
CA LEU A 12 7.86 4.48 -6.52
C LEU A 12 6.87 4.99 -7.58
N GLY A 13 5.93 5.84 -7.17
CA GLY A 13 4.89 6.35 -8.08
C GLY A 13 5.47 7.07 -9.29
N THR A 14 6.44 7.97 -9.09
CA THR A 14 7.10 8.71 -10.18
C THR A 14 7.91 7.80 -11.11
N THR A 15 8.45 6.70 -10.59
CA THR A 15 9.19 5.71 -11.38
C THR A 15 8.25 4.77 -12.16
N LEU A 16 7.14 4.38 -11.55
CA LEU A 16 6.17 3.47 -12.14
C LEU A 16 5.32 4.14 -13.22
N LEU A 17 4.84 5.35 -12.95
CA LEU A 17 3.87 6.05 -13.80
C LEU A 17 4.24 6.04 -15.30
N PRO A 18 5.46 6.40 -15.72
CA PRO A 18 5.83 6.39 -17.14
C PRO A 18 5.88 4.99 -17.75
N GLN A 19 5.99 3.93 -16.95
CA GLN A 19 6.05 2.55 -17.41
C GLN A 19 4.65 1.93 -17.57
N LEU A 20 3.70 2.35 -16.73
CA LEU A 20 2.36 1.75 -16.65
C LEU A 20 1.51 2.02 -17.91
N GLY A 21 1.73 3.13 -18.60
CA GLY A 21 1.03 3.45 -19.84
C GLY A 21 1.18 2.42 -20.97
N ARG A 22 2.15 1.51 -20.87
CA ARG A 22 2.33 0.39 -21.81
C ARG A 22 1.31 -0.73 -21.60
N PHE A 23 0.69 -0.77 -20.41
CA PHE A 23 -0.22 -1.85 -20.01
C PHE A 23 -1.70 -1.44 -20.05
N GLY A 24 -1.99 -0.14 -20.09
CA GLY A 24 -3.36 0.34 -20.15
C GLY A 24 -3.52 1.83 -19.86
N ASP A 25 -4.76 2.24 -19.65
CA ASP A 25 -5.10 3.60 -19.25
C ASP A 25 -4.82 3.77 -17.77
N VAL A 26 -4.01 4.79 -17.41
CA VAL A 26 -3.56 5.01 -16.04
C VAL A 26 -4.22 6.24 -15.45
N GLU A 27 -4.96 6.05 -14.36
CA GLU A 27 -5.38 7.12 -13.46
C GLU A 27 -4.45 7.13 -12.24
N ALA A 28 -3.77 8.26 -12.00
CA ALA A 28 -2.72 8.37 -10.99
C ALA A 28 -3.05 9.48 -9.99
N TYR A 29 -3.08 9.14 -8.72
CA TYR A 29 -3.44 10.07 -7.65
C TYR A 29 -2.43 10.03 -6.51
N ASP A 30 -2.31 11.16 -5.82
CA ASP A 30 -1.71 11.27 -4.50
C ASP A 30 -2.74 11.82 -3.49
N HIS A 31 -2.30 12.27 -2.32
CA HIS A 31 -3.18 12.72 -1.24
C HIS A 31 -4.10 13.90 -1.62
N ASP A 32 -3.73 14.74 -2.58
CA ASP A 32 -4.57 15.86 -3.05
C ASP A 32 -5.76 15.34 -3.89
N GLY A 33 -5.59 14.20 -4.55
CA GLY A 33 -6.63 13.59 -5.40
C GLY A 33 -7.47 12.53 -4.69
N ILE A 34 -6.81 11.68 -3.87
CA ILE A 34 -7.46 10.66 -3.01
C ILE A 34 -6.76 10.66 -1.67
N ASP A 35 -7.42 11.23 -0.65
CA ASP A 35 -6.92 11.18 0.72
C ASP A 35 -7.15 9.78 1.32
N LEU A 36 -6.08 8.99 1.37
CA LEU A 36 -6.11 7.64 1.93
C LEU A 36 -6.38 7.60 3.44
N ALA A 37 -6.17 8.72 4.15
CA ALA A 37 -6.53 8.81 5.57
C ALA A 37 -8.06 8.89 5.80
N ASP A 38 -8.85 9.15 4.73
CA ASP A 38 -10.31 9.10 4.74
C ASP A 38 -10.81 7.85 4.00
N ALA A 39 -11.18 6.83 4.77
CA ALA A 39 -11.68 5.56 4.25
C ALA A 39 -12.90 5.71 3.33
N SER A 40 -13.81 6.66 3.65
CA SER A 40 -15.05 6.87 2.90
C SER A 40 -14.77 7.52 1.53
N VAL A 41 -13.89 8.50 1.51
CA VAL A 41 -13.41 9.15 0.27
C VAL A 41 -12.66 8.13 -0.59
N THR A 42 -11.72 7.40 0.01
CA THR A 42 -10.93 6.36 -0.68
C THR A 42 -11.84 5.32 -1.34
N ARG A 43 -12.78 4.73 -0.59
CA ARG A 43 -13.71 3.73 -1.11
C ARG A 43 -14.54 4.29 -2.27
N ARG A 44 -15.19 5.44 -2.06
CA ARG A 44 -16.02 6.06 -3.09
C ARG A 44 -15.24 6.29 -4.39
N ARG A 45 -14.04 6.87 -4.28
CA ARG A 45 -13.22 7.19 -5.46
C ARG A 45 -12.77 5.94 -6.22
N ILE A 46 -12.36 4.89 -5.52
CA ILE A 46 -11.95 3.63 -6.15
C ILE A 46 -13.14 3.00 -6.90
N LEU A 47 -14.32 2.95 -6.28
CA LEU A 47 -15.51 2.38 -6.91
C LEU A 47 -16.00 3.22 -8.10
N GLU A 48 -15.91 4.57 -8.05
CA GLU A 48 -16.21 5.45 -9.19
C GLU A 48 -15.24 5.22 -10.37
N ILE A 49 -13.95 5.05 -10.08
CA ILE A 49 -12.92 4.78 -11.09
C ILE A 49 -13.13 3.39 -11.70
N ALA A 50 -13.50 2.41 -10.90
CA ALA A 50 -13.66 1.01 -11.28
C ALA A 50 -12.45 0.47 -12.08
N PRO A 51 -11.24 0.42 -11.47
CA PRO A 51 -10.04 -0.07 -12.13
C PRO A 51 -10.04 -1.60 -12.27
N ASP A 52 -9.27 -2.10 -13.25
CA ASP A 52 -8.95 -3.54 -13.38
C ASP A 52 -7.73 -3.93 -12.51
N LEU A 53 -6.85 -2.96 -12.25
CA LEU A 53 -5.64 -3.13 -11.43
C LEU A 53 -5.43 -1.91 -10.55
N ILE A 54 -5.19 -2.13 -9.27
CA ILE A 54 -4.79 -1.09 -8.32
C ILE A 54 -3.32 -1.30 -7.92
N ILE A 55 -2.52 -0.25 -7.99
CA ILE A 55 -1.14 -0.24 -7.50
C ILE A 55 -1.08 0.76 -6.36
N ASN A 56 -0.94 0.24 -5.13
CA ASN A 56 -0.83 1.07 -3.95
C ASN A 56 0.65 1.27 -3.56
N ALA A 57 1.23 2.36 -4.05
CA ALA A 57 2.57 2.83 -3.73
C ALA A 57 2.57 3.97 -2.69
N ALA A 58 1.40 4.30 -2.12
CA ALA A 58 1.27 5.30 -1.08
C ALA A 58 1.58 4.72 0.30
N ALA A 59 2.27 5.48 1.12
CA ALA A 59 2.54 5.14 2.51
C ALA A 59 2.86 6.40 3.34
N TYR A 60 2.63 6.31 4.64
CA TYR A 60 3.22 7.22 5.63
C TYR A 60 4.65 6.74 5.91
N THR A 61 5.65 7.40 5.32
CA THR A 61 7.04 6.92 5.30
C THR A 61 7.97 7.60 6.31
N ALA A 62 7.49 8.58 7.06
CA ALA A 62 8.28 9.29 8.06
C ALA A 62 8.43 8.40 9.33
N VAL A 63 9.39 7.49 9.31
CA VAL A 63 9.59 6.43 10.34
C VAL A 63 9.66 7.02 11.75
N ASP A 64 10.54 8.01 11.97
CA ASP A 64 10.71 8.62 13.29
C ASP A 64 9.47 9.39 13.74
N LYS A 65 8.80 10.07 12.82
CA LYS A 65 7.59 10.84 13.11
C LYS A 65 6.40 9.91 13.42
N ALA A 66 6.35 8.71 12.86
CA ALA A 66 5.35 7.71 13.17
C ALA A 66 5.31 7.35 14.68
N GLU A 67 6.46 7.40 15.37
CA GLU A 67 6.51 7.14 16.82
C GLU A 67 5.69 8.18 17.62
N SER A 68 5.62 9.42 17.15
CA SER A 68 4.82 10.49 17.76
C SER A 68 3.42 10.64 17.15
N GLU A 69 3.19 10.09 15.95
CA GLU A 69 1.92 10.17 15.22
C GLU A 69 1.37 8.78 14.83
N PRO A 70 1.26 7.81 15.77
CA PRO A 70 0.95 6.42 15.45
C PRO A 70 -0.42 6.25 14.76
N GLN A 71 -1.41 7.09 15.12
CA GLN A 71 -2.74 7.03 14.52
C GLN A 71 -2.74 7.54 13.08
N ALA A 72 -1.94 8.56 12.75
CA ALA A 72 -1.80 9.04 11.38
C ALA A 72 -1.11 7.98 10.50
N ALA A 73 -0.04 7.35 11.02
CA ALA A 73 0.63 6.24 10.36
C ALA A 73 -0.32 5.05 10.14
N ALA A 74 -1.10 4.66 11.15
CA ALA A 74 -2.05 3.56 11.06
C ALA A 74 -3.12 3.79 9.98
N ARG A 75 -3.72 4.99 9.93
CA ARG A 75 -4.74 5.31 8.91
C ARG A 75 -4.24 5.08 7.48
N VAL A 76 -3.01 5.51 7.19
CA VAL A 76 -2.44 5.43 5.83
C VAL A 76 -1.83 4.06 5.55
N ASN A 77 -1.15 3.46 6.55
CA ASN A 77 -0.38 2.22 6.35
C ASN A 77 -1.15 0.94 6.66
N ALA A 78 -2.21 1.01 7.47
CA ALA A 78 -3.02 -0.14 7.88
C ALA A 78 -4.46 -0.07 7.37
N ASP A 79 -5.20 0.98 7.75
CA ASP A 79 -6.63 1.08 7.42
C ASP A 79 -6.84 1.25 5.91
N ALA A 80 -6.12 2.17 5.28
CA ALA A 80 -6.26 2.45 3.85
C ALA A 80 -5.96 1.23 2.96
N PRO A 81 -4.87 0.46 3.14
CA PRO A 81 -4.66 -0.79 2.39
C PRO A 81 -5.80 -1.79 2.53
N GLY A 82 -6.43 -1.89 3.70
CA GLY A 82 -7.62 -2.70 3.92
C GLY A 82 -8.79 -2.27 3.04
N VAL A 83 -9.12 -0.97 3.07
CA VAL A 83 -10.18 -0.39 2.23
C VAL A 83 -9.90 -0.56 0.74
N VAL A 84 -8.66 -0.34 0.31
CA VAL A 84 -8.23 -0.54 -1.08
C VAL A 84 -8.41 -1.98 -1.50
N ALA A 85 -8.03 -2.93 -0.65
CA ALA A 85 -8.14 -4.35 -0.93
C ALA A 85 -9.60 -4.85 -0.94
N GLU A 86 -10.46 -4.33 -0.04
CA GLU A 86 -11.90 -4.59 -0.08
C GLU A 86 -12.53 -4.11 -1.39
N CYS A 87 -12.18 -2.90 -1.85
CA CYS A 87 -12.63 -2.39 -3.14
C CYS A 87 -12.13 -3.25 -4.30
N ALA A 88 -10.87 -3.67 -4.27
CA ALA A 88 -10.31 -4.57 -5.29
C ALA A 88 -11.07 -5.90 -5.33
N SER A 89 -11.38 -6.48 -4.18
CA SER A 89 -12.18 -7.71 -4.07
C SER A 89 -13.59 -7.53 -4.65
N GLU A 90 -14.27 -6.42 -4.30
CA GLU A 90 -15.62 -6.11 -4.80
C GLU A 90 -15.66 -5.92 -6.32
N LEU A 91 -14.64 -5.29 -6.89
CA LEU A 91 -14.53 -5.03 -8.31
C LEU A 91 -13.97 -6.23 -9.11
N GLY A 92 -13.44 -7.25 -8.45
CA GLY A 92 -12.67 -8.31 -9.10
C GLY A 92 -11.34 -7.81 -9.68
N ALA A 93 -10.83 -6.69 -9.20
CA ALA A 93 -9.58 -6.09 -9.62
C ALA A 93 -8.35 -6.77 -8.98
N GLY A 94 -7.22 -6.74 -9.67
CA GLY A 94 -5.93 -7.10 -9.07
C GLY A 94 -5.42 -5.98 -8.15
N LEU A 95 -4.64 -6.33 -7.13
CA LEU A 95 -3.99 -5.37 -6.24
C LEU A 95 -2.48 -5.67 -6.13
N ILE A 96 -1.65 -4.66 -6.36
CA ILE A 96 -0.23 -4.68 -5.97
C ILE A 96 -0.05 -3.69 -4.82
N HIS A 97 0.38 -4.20 -3.67
CA HIS A 97 0.63 -3.39 -2.47
C HIS A 97 2.11 -3.41 -2.10
N TYR A 98 2.71 -2.22 -1.97
CA TYR A 98 4.10 -2.09 -1.52
C TYR A 98 4.18 -2.03 0.00
N SER A 99 4.97 -2.94 0.55
CA SER A 99 5.31 -3.01 1.97
C SER A 99 6.81 -2.79 2.19
N THR A 100 7.33 -3.17 3.33
CA THR A 100 8.69 -2.85 3.80
C THR A 100 9.34 -4.05 4.48
N ASP A 101 10.67 -4.10 4.47
CA ASP A 101 11.48 -4.99 5.29
C ASP A 101 11.42 -4.67 6.80
N TYR A 102 10.94 -3.47 7.19
CA TYR A 102 10.71 -3.10 8.60
C TYR A 102 9.65 -3.96 9.30
N VAL A 103 8.96 -4.84 8.60
CA VAL A 103 8.10 -5.87 9.21
C VAL A 103 8.91 -6.93 9.96
N PHE A 104 10.22 -7.03 9.71
CA PHE A 104 11.14 -7.91 10.39
C PHE A 104 11.90 -7.16 11.50
N ASP A 105 12.58 -7.90 12.40
CA ASP A 105 13.33 -7.31 13.51
C ASP A 105 14.80 -6.95 13.19
N GLY A 106 15.28 -7.33 12.01
CA GLY A 106 16.65 -7.03 11.59
C GLY A 106 17.75 -7.88 12.25
N ASN A 107 17.40 -8.91 13.02
CA ASN A 107 18.36 -9.72 13.80
C ASN A 107 18.87 -10.96 13.07
N ALA A 108 18.36 -11.27 11.89
CA ALA A 108 18.80 -12.45 11.15
C ALA A 108 20.23 -12.28 10.62
N SER A 109 21.01 -13.37 10.66
CA SER A 109 22.36 -13.43 10.06
C SER A 109 22.38 -13.77 8.58
N SER A 110 21.23 -14.06 8.01
CA SER A 110 20.97 -14.34 6.59
C SER A 110 19.82 -13.49 6.06
N PRO A 111 19.69 -13.29 4.74
CA PRO A 111 18.54 -12.59 4.18
C PRO A 111 17.21 -13.22 4.60
N TYR A 112 16.24 -12.38 4.96
CA TYR A 112 14.88 -12.82 5.26
C TYR A 112 14.19 -13.37 4.01
N LYS A 113 13.31 -14.33 4.24
CA LYS A 113 12.39 -14.89 3.24
C LYS A 113 10.98 -14.36 3.48
N GLU A 114 10.13 -14.57 2.50
CA GLU A 114 8.75 -14.07 2.53
C GLU A 114 7.91 -14.68 3.66
N ASP A 115 8.22 -15.92 4.05
CA ASP A 115 7.53 -16.70 5.08
C ASP A 115 8.21 -16.68 6.45
N ASP A 116 9.33 -15.94 6.59
CA ASP A 116 9.98 -15.78 7.89
C ASP A 116 9.06 -15.02 8.87
N PRO A 117 9.13 -15.36 10.17
CA PRO A 117 8.34 -14.68 11.20
C PRO A 117 8.58 -13.17 11.22
N THR A 118 7.51 -12.39 11.19
CA THR A 118 7.58 -10.94 11.31
C THR A 118 7.68 -10.52 12.79
N ASN A 119 8.44 -9.46 13.08
CA ASN A 119 8.61 -8.89 14.42
C ASN A 119 9.00 -7.40 14.34
N PRO A 120 8.09 -6.52 13.85
CA PRO A 120 8.41 -5.10 13.62
C PRO A 120 8.76 -4.38 14.91
N GLN A 121 9.84 -3.60 14.89
CA GLN A 121 10.36 -2.90 16.05
C GLN A 121 9.87 -1.44 16.17
N SER A 122 9.33 -0.87 15.08
CA SER A 122 8.86 0.52 15.00
C SER A 122 7.34 0.60 14.77
N VAL A 123 6.76 1.76 15.06
CA VAL A 123 5.36 2.07 14.70
C VAL A 123 5.16 1.96 13.19
N TYR A 124 6.11 2.47 12.41
CA TYR A 124 6.08 2.33 10.95
C TYR A 124 5.99 0.86 10.51
N GLY A 125 6.90 0.02 10.98
CA GLY A 125 6.92 -1.41 10.66
C GLY A 125 5.63 -2.12 11.08
N ARG A 126 5.13 -1.85 12.31
CA ARG A 126 3.87 -2.41 12.81
C ARG A 126 2.69 -2.02 11.93
N THR A 127 2.54 -0.73 11.61
CA THR A 127 1.42 -0.26 10.79
C THR A 127 1.48 -0.80 9.36
N LYS A 128 2.67 -0.97 8.79
CA LYS A 128 2.83 -1.61 7.48
C LYS A 128 2.45 -3.09 7.53
N LEU A 129 2.84 -3.82 8.56
CA LEU A 129 2.45 -5.22 8.77
C LEU A 129 0.93 -5.36 8.96
N ASP A 130 0.31 -4.45 9.71
CA ASP A 130 -1.15 -4.43 9.88
C ASP A 130 -1.85 -4.24 8.53
N GLY A 131 -1.30 -3.40 7.65
CA GLY A 131 -1.76 -3.23 6.28
C GLY A 131 -1.63 -4.50 5.43
N GLU A 132 -0.50 -5.22 5.52
CA GLU A 132 -0.35 -6.53 4.86
C GLU A 132 -1.45 -7.50 5.31
N ASN A 133 -1.67 -7.59 6.63
CA ASN A 133 -2.70 -8.46 7.20
C ASN A 133 -4.11 -8.07 6.73
N ALA A 134 -4.42 -6.78 6.65
CA ALA A 134 -5.70 -6.29 6.13
C ALA A 134 -5.89 -6.68 4.66
N VAL A 135 -4.87 -6.54 3.83
CA VAL A 135 -4.89 -6.96 2.42
C VAL A 135 -5.09 -8.47 2.30
N LEU A 136 -4.35 -9.28 3.05
CA LEU A 136 -4.45 -10.74 3.01
C LEU A 136 -5.84 -11.25 3.44
N ASN A 137 -6.47 -10.58 4.39
CA ASN A 137 -7.78 -10.96 4.93
C ASN A 137 -8.97 -10.45 4.08
N SER A 138 -8.74 -9.57 3.09
CA SER A 138 -9.81 -8.96 2.28
C SER A 138 -10.43 -9.89 1.24
N GLY A 139 -9.76 -10.99 0.90
CA GLY A 139 -10.13 -11.86 -0.22
C GLY A 139 -9.78 -11.31 -1.61
N ALA A 140 -9.07 -10.19 -1.70
CA ALA A 140 -8.60 -9.64 -2.97
C ALA A 140 -7.53 -10.54 -3.63
N SER A 141 -7.48 -10.53 -4.96
CA SER A 141 -6.34 -11.08 -5.71
C SER A 141 -5.17 -10.10 -5.59
N ALA A 142 -4.30 -10.29 -4.60
CA ALA A 142 -3.28 -9.33 -4.24
C ALA A 142 -1.87 -9.90 -4.29
N LEU A 143 -0.91 -9.03 -4.67
CA LEU A 143 0.53 -9.24 -4.55
C LEU A 143 1.08 -8.19 -3.58
N ILE A 144 1.75 -8.64 -2.52
CA ILE A 144 2.44 -7.77 -1.54
C ILE A 144 3.93 -7.83 -1.82
N LEU A 145 4.54 -6.66 -2.05
CA LEU A 145 5.96 -6.53 -2.33
C LEU A 145 6.65 -5.79 -1.17
N ARG A 146 7.42 -6.51 -0.38
CA ARG A 146 8.28 -5.91 0.65
C ARG A 146 9.54 -5.38 0.01
N THR A 147 9.83 -4.10 0.22
CA THR A 147 10.99 -3.39 -0.33
C THR A 147 11.82 -2.77 0.77
N ALA A 148 13.07 -2.42 0.43
CA ALA A 148 13.98 -1.68 1.31
C ALA A 148 14.59 -0.52 0.53
N TRP A 149 14.71 0.66 1.17
CA TRP A 149 15.43 1.81 0.62
C TRP A 149 14.95 2.32 -0.75
N VAL A 150 13.65 2.31 -0.96
CA VAL A 150 13.00 2.88 -2.16
C VAL A 150 12.33 4.20 -1.83
#